data_8103792c23cf4ccb901ab6e382571aae
#
_entry.id   8103792c23cf4ccb901ab6e382571aae
#
_cell.length_a   1.000
_cell.length_b   1.000
_cell.length_c   1.000
_cell.angle_alpha   90.00
_cell.angle_beta   90.00
_cell.angle_gamma   90.00
#
_symmetry.space_group_name_H-M   'P 1'
#
loop_
_entity.id
_entity.type
_entity.pdbx_description
1 polymer ?
#
loop_
_entity_poly.entity_id
_entity_poly.type
_entity_poly.pdbx_seq_one_letter_code
_entity_poly.pdbx_strand_id
1 'polypeptide(L)'
;MYILTSCAKGPSYIQAPFNGYTSEIEVSTLMQKQPEFYSLSIEGKKISFFLVMVNGEIQSYFNACKECYPKKLGFSFYEGYMKCRSCNERWPLESLRHGIGGCYPIPLKGVLKGNKYVIAREAFLEGMQFF
;
A
#
# COMPACT_ATOMS: atom_id res chain seq x y z
N MET A 1 -2.36 -30.19 -10.27
CA MET A 1 -2.17 -29.62 -10.26
C MET A 1 -1.84 -28.61 -10.13
N TYR A 2 -1.80 -28.11 -10.15
CA TYR A 2 -1.53 -27.27 -10.04
C TYR A 2 -0.92 -26.27 -10.17
N ILE A 3 -0.76 -25.80 -10.14
CA ILE A 3 -0.28 -25.05 -10.35
C ILE A 3 0.20 -24.04 -10.03
N LEU A 4 0.45 -23.64 -10.07
CA LEU A 4 0.88 -22.72 -9.80
C LEU A 4 1.58 -21.65 -10.22
N THR A 5 1.99 -21.12 -10.49
CA THR A 5 2.42 -19.99 -11.22
C THR A 5 2.09 -18.68 -10.58
N SER A 6 1.73 -18.75 -9.39
CA SER A 6 1.33 -17.55 -8.68
C SER A 6 2.50 -16.63 -8.37
N CYS A 7 3.72 -17.09 -8.60
CA CYS A 7 4.88 -16.25 -8.29
C CYS A 7 4.91 -14.94 -9.09
N ALA A 8 4.23 -14.89 -10.21
CA ALA A 8 4.18 -13.67 -11.01
C ALA A 8 3.14 -12.68 -10.53
N LYS A 9 2.31 -13.07 -9.58
CA LYS A 9 1.25 -12.21 -9.11
C LYS A 9 1.75 -11.28 -8.03
N GLY A 10 1.04 -10.19 -7.85
CA GLY A 10 1.33 -9.31 -6.76
C GLY A 10 0.77 -9.84 -5.45
N PRO A 11 0.75 -9.01 -4.43
CA PRO A 11 0.24 -9.42 -3.11
C PRO A 11 -1.26 -9.67 -3.14
N SER A 12 -1.73 -10.40 -2.15
CA SER A 12 -3.16 -10.53 -1.92
C SER A 12 -3.68 -9.26 -1.28
N TYR A 13 -4.86 -8.83 -1.69
CA TYR A 13 -5.45 -7.60 -1.19
C TYR A 13 -6.61 -7.90 -0.26
N ILE A 14 -6.64 -7.19 0.87
CA ILE A 14 -7.74 -7.25 1.82
C ILE A 14 -8.71 -6.13 1.43
N GLN A 15 -9.99 -6.46 1.37
CA GLN A 15 -11.00 -5.44 1.09
C GLN A 15 -11.05 -4.49 2.29
N ALA A 16 -10.70 -3.23 2.08
CA ALA A 16 -10.73 -2.26 3.17
C ALA A 16 -12.17 -1.80 3.43
N PRO A 17 -12.55 -1.64 4.70
CA PRO A 17 -13.86 -1.07 4.99
C PRO A 17 -13.91 0.39 4.55
N PHE A 18 -15.05 0.82 4.06
CA PHE A 18 -15.20 2.20 3.63
C PHE A 18 -16.66 2.60 3.77
N ASN A 19 -16.91 3.64 4.54
CA ASN A 19 -18.28 4.10 4.81
C ASN A 19 -18.71 5.26 3.94
N GLY A 20 -17.92 5.61 2.93
CA GLY A 20 -18.19 6.76 2.08
C GLY A 20 -17.42 8.00 2.49
N TYR A 21 -16.94 8.05 3.72
CA TYR A 21 -16.21 9.20 4.25
C TYR A 21 -14.82 8.83 4.73
N THR A 22 -14.67 7.67 5.34
CA THR A 22 -13.38 7.22 5.86
C THR A 22 -13.25 5.72 5.68
N SER A 23 -11.99 5.25 5.67
CA SER A 23 -11.67 3.86 5.85
C SER A 23 -11.04 3.72 7.23
N GLU A 24 -11.62 2.89 8.09
CA GLU A 24 -11.11 2.65 9.43
C GLU A 24 -10.65 1.22 9.52
N ILE A 25 -9.35 1.05 9.58
CA ILE A 25 -8.73 -0.27 9.51
C ILE A 25 -8.21 -0.66 10.87
N GLU A 26 -8.68 -1.82 11.34
CA GLU A 26 -8.20 -2.39 12.58
C GLU A 26 -6.76 -2.80 12.42
N VAL A 27 -5.87 -2.26 13.24
CA VAL A 27 -4.43 -2.51 13.07
C VAL A 27 -3.79 -3.19 14.26
N SER A 28 -4.61 -3.71 15.21
CA SER A 28 -4.05 -4.36 16.38
C SER A 28 -3.22 -5.60 16.04
N THR A 29 -3.47 -6.20 14.88
CA THR A 29 -2.73 -7.38 14.44
C THR A 29 -1.67 -7.08 13.39
N LEU A 30 -1.46 -5.81 13.05
CA LEU A 30 -0.45 -5.46 12.08
C LEU A 30 0.93 -5.70 12.67
N MET A 31 1.71 -6.55 12.03
CA MET A 31 2.99 -6.97 12.55
C MET A 31 4.10 -6.03 12.11
N GLN A 32 5.13 -5.90 12.96
CA GLN A 32 6.30 -5.09 12.62
C GLN A 32 6.92 -5.59 11.32
N LYS A 33 7.17 -4.66 10.41
CA LYS A 33 7.87 -4.93 9.15
C LYS A 33 7.18 -6.00 8.32
N GLN A 34 5.85 -6.10 8.45
CA GLN A 34 5.03 -6.98 7.62
C GLN A 34 3.92 -6.13 7.04
N PRO A 35 4.04 -5.70 5.79
CA PRO A 35 2.99 -4.85 5.21
C PRO A 35 1.73 -5.65 4.93
N GLU A 36 0.59 -4.98 5.02
CA GLU A 36 -0.69 -5.54 4.61
C GLU A 36 -1.23 -4.68 3.49
N PHE A 37 -1.67 -5.35 2.44
CA PHE A 37 -2.17 -4.68 1.23
C PHE A 37 -3.68 -4.68 1.23
N TYR A 38 -4.25 -3.55 0.85
CA TYR A 38 -5.70 -3.32 0.88
C TYR A 38 -6.17 -2.75 -0.45
N SER A 39 -7.45 -2.91 -0.71
CA SER A 39 -8.07 -2.24 -1.85
C SER A 39 -9.47 -1.78 -1.44
N LEU A 40 -9.93 -0.73 -2.10
CA LEU A 40 -11.31 -0.28 -1.98
C LEU A 40 -11.65 0.45 -3.27
N SER A 41 -12.95 0.72 -3.45
CA SER A 41 -13.42 1.40 -4.65
C SER A 41 -14.05 2.73 -4.26
N ILE A 42 -13.70 3.78 -4.99
CA ILE A 42 -14.31 5.10 -4.85
C ILE A 42 -14.71 5.54 -6.23
N GLU A 43 -16.01 5.85 -6.39
CA GLU A 43 -16.53 6.32 -7.67
C GLU A 43 -16.17 5.40 -8.82
N GLY A 44 -16.26 4.09 -8.55
CA GLY A 44 -16.01 3.10 -9.58
C GLY A 44 -14.56 2.79 -9.84
N LYS A 45 -13.64 3.49 -9.21
CA LYS A 45 -12.21 3.26 -9.41
C LYS A 45 -11.63 2.48 -8.24
N LYS A 46 -10.93 1.42 -8.55
CA LYS A 46 -10.29 0.59 -7.53
C LYS A 46 -8.94 1.18 -7.15
N ILE A 47 -8.76 1.43 -5.86
CA ILE A 47 -7.54 2.00 -5.33
C ILE A 47 -6.91 0.96 -4.40
N SER A 48 -5.63 0.68 -4.59
CA SER A 48 -4.93 -0.21 -3.69
C SER A 48 -3.85 0.55 -2.92
N PHE A 49 -3.62 0.12 -1.69
CA PHE A 49 -2.67 0.77 -0.81
C PHE A 49 -2.16 -0.25 0.20
N PHE A 50 -1.16 0.13 0.96
CA PHE A 50 -0.66 -0.77 1.99
C PHE A 50 -0.30 -0.01 3.25
N LEU A 51 -0.37 -0.74 4.36
CA LEU A 51 0.02 -0.25 5.67
C LEU A 51 1.23 -1.06 6.12
N VAL A 52 2.14 -0.40 6.78
CA VAL A 52 3.30 -1.08 7.34
C VAL A 52 3.64 -0.43 8.68
N MET A 53 4.05 -1.26 9.65
CA MET A 53 4.50 -0.76 10.94
C MET A 53 6.02 -0.82 10.97
N VAL A 54 6.64 0.34 11.15
CA VAL A 54 8.09 0.45 11.19
C VAL A 54 8.46 1.18 12.46
N ASN A 55 9.21 0.50 13.35
CA ASN A 55 9.66 1.09 14.61
C ASN A 55 8.50 1.65 15.43
N GLY A 56 7.39 0.91 15.46
CA GLY A 56 6.22 1.30 16.24
C GLY A 56 5.33 2.32 15.60
N GLU A 57 5.66 2.78 14.41
CA GLU A 57 4.89 3.79 13.71
C GLU A 57 4.22 3.17 12.49
N ILE A 58 2.93 3.45 12.31
CA ILE A 58 2.21 2.97 11.13
C ILE A 58 2.35 3.99 10.01
N GLN A 59 2.77 3.49 8.86
CA GLN A 59 2.92 4.28 7.66
C GLN A 59 2.00 3.72 6.59
N SER A 60 1.44 4.57 5.78
CA SER A 60 0.56 4.15 4.70
C SER A 60 1.01 4.76 3.38
N TYR A 61 0.85 3.98 2.32
CA TYR A 61 1.29 4.37 0.99
C TYR A 61 0.29 3.86 -0.03
N PHE A 62 0.08 4.62 -1.08
CA PHE A 62 -0.61 4.09 -2.24
C PHE A 62 0.25 2.98 -2.86
N ASN A 63 -0.39 1.96 -3.38
CA ASN A 63 0.32 0.89 -4.06
C ASN A 63 0.61 1.32 -5.50
N ALA A 64 1.38 2.38 -5.62
CA ALA A 64 1.72 2.99 -6.90
C ALA A 64 3.07 3.67 -6.76
N CYS A 65 3.95 3.38 -7.69
CA CYS A 65 5.27 4.00 -7.73
C CYS A 65 5.18 5.35 -8.41
N LYS A 66 5.85 6.34 -7.85
CA LYS A 66 5.78 7.69 -8.38
C LYS A 66 6.15 7.76 -9.86
N GLU A 67 7.12 6.96 -10.29
CA GLU A 67 7.52 6.96 -11.69
C GLU A 67 6.86 5.88 -12.53
N CYS A 68 6.55 4.74 -11.91
CA CYS A 68 6.09 3.58 -12.65
C CYS A 68 4.58 3.37 -12.61
N TYR A 69 3.83 4.30 -12.00
CA TYR A 69 2.40 4.09 -11.83
C TYR A 69 1.63 3.84 -13.14
N PRO A 70 2.06 4.41 -14.28
CA PRO A 70 1.29 4.15 -15.51
C PRO A 70 1.21 2.69 -15.88
N LYS A 71 2.19 1.89 -15.46
CA LYS A 71 2.16 0.45 -15.72
C LYS A 71 1.24 -0.31 -14.79
N LYS A 72 0.81 0.32 -13.70
CA LYS A 72 -0.20 -0.19 -12.77
C LYS A 72 0.15 -1.55 -12.16
N LEU A 73 1.44 -1.79 -11.96
CA LEU A 73 1.89 -3.04 -11.37
C LEU A 73 2.05 -2.95 -9.85
N GLY A 74 2.32 -1.75 -9.33
CA GLY A 74 2.44 -1.55 -7.90
C GLY A 74 3.66 -2.20 -7.31
N PHE A 75 3.55 -2.59 -6.04
CA PHE A 75 4.66 -3.14 -5.27
C PHE A 75 4.34 -4.55 -4.79
N SER A 76 5.38 -5.28 -4.44
CA SER A 76 5.26 -6.53 -3.73
C SER A 76 6.27 -6.54 -2.61
N PHE A 77 5.99 -7.35 -1.57
CA PHE A 77 6.87 -7.48 -0.42
C PHE A 77 7.52 -8.85 -0.46
N TYR A 78 8.83 -8.88 -0.32
CA TYR A 78 9.56 -10.14 -0.39
C TYR A 78 10.82 -10.05 0.47
N GLU A 79 10.95 -10.97 1.39
CA GLU A 79 12.14 -11.13 2.22
C GLU A 79 12.60 -9.82 2.87
N GLY A 80 11.65 -9.07 3.41
CA GLY A 80 11.97 -7.85 4.13
C GLY A 80 12.11 -6.60 3.28
N TYR A 81 11.94 -6.74 1.97
CA TYR A 81 12.05 -5.61 1.05
C TYR A 81 10.75 -5.34 0.34
N MET A 82 10.45 -4.07 0.13
CA MET A 82 9.38 -3.66 -0.75
C MET A 82 9.98 -3.43 -2.13
N LYS A 83 9.36 -4.02 -3.14
CA LYS A 83 9.91 -4.00 -4.49
C LYS A 83 8.89 -3.42 -5.46
N CYS A 84 9.32 -2.48 -6.30
CA CYS A 84 8.49 -1.98 -7.38
C CYS A 84 8.44 -3.06 -8.47
N ARG A 85 7.23 -3.50 -8.81
CA ARG A 85 7.09 -4.60 -9.75
C ARG A 85 7.40 -4.23 -11.19
N SER A 86 7.48 -2.92 -11.45
CA SER A 86 7.79 -2.44 -12.79
C SER A 86 9.29 -2.25 -13.00
N CYS A 87 9.93 -1.47 -12.12
CA CYS A 87 11.34 -1.14 -12.33
C CYS A 87 12.30 -2.01 -11.53
N ASN A 88 11.77 -2.86 -10.66
CA ASN A 88 12.55 -3.80 -9.83
C ASN A 88 13.42 -3.16 -8.76
N GLU A 89 13.29 -1.86 -8.55
CA GLU A 89 13.94 -1.22 -7.43
C GLU A 89 13.32 -1.72 -6.14
N ARG A 90 14.13 -1.85 -5.09
CA ARG A 90 13.63 -2.36 -3.83
C ARG A 90 14.28 -1.64 -2.68
N TRP A 91 13.55 -1.56 -1.57
CA TRP A 91 13.97 -0.85 -0.37
C TRP A 91 13.67 -1.67 0.86
N PRO A 92 14.52 -1.61 1.88
CA PRO A 92 14.06 -2.07 3.19
C PRO A 92 12.93 -1.18 3.65
N LEU A 93 12.05 -1.72 4.49
CA LEU A 93 10.85 -0.97 4.87
C LEU A 93 11.18 0.33 5.58
N GLU A 94 12.31 0.39 6.26
CA GLU A 94 12.73 1.60 6.95
C GLU A 94 13.02 2.76 6.01
N SER A 95 13.25 2.47 4.74
CA SER A 95 13.66 3.49 3.76
C SER A 95 12.55 3.89 2.81
N LEU A 96 11.34 3.41 3.01
CA LEU A 96 10.25 3.69 2.07
C LEU A 96 9.97 5.17 1.88
N ARG A 97 10.13 5.96 2.94
CA ARG A 97 9.86 7.39 2.87
C ARG A 97 10.83 8.13 1.98
N HIS A 98 12.01 7.59 1.81
CA HIS A 98 13.07 8.30 1.10
C HIS A 98 13.17 7.89 -0.36
N GLY A 99 12.77 6.66 -0.68
CA GLY A 99 12.79 6.18 -2.04
C GLY A 99 14.20 6.08 -2.61
N ILE A 100 14.26 5.83 -3.90
CA ILE A 100 15.52 5.80 -4.64
C ILE A 100 15.25 6.53 -5.94
N GLY A 101 15.91 7.68 -6.11
CA GLY A 101 15.67 8.48 -7.28
C GLY A 101 14.20 8.91 -7.33
N GLY A 102 13.55 8.70 -8.46
CA GLY A 102 12.12 8.98 -8.59
C GLY A 102 11.22 7.81 -8.28
N CYS A 103 11.79 6.66 -7.96
CA CYS A 103 10.99 5.45 -7.73
C CYS A 103 10.74 5.29 -6.23
N TYR A 104 9.50 5.50 -5.80
CA TYR A 104 9.12 5.34 -4.41
C TYR A 104 7.59 5.24 -4.34
N PRO A 105 7.06 4.60 -3.30
CA PRO A 105 5.61 4.56 -3.13
C PRO A 105 5.09 5.92 -2.71
N ILE A 106 3.94 6.29 -3.22
CA ILE A 106 3.35 7.59 -2.97
C ILE A 106 2.70 7.57 -1.59
N PRO A 107 3.05 8.51 -0.71
CA PRO A 107 2.48 8.51 0.64
C PRO A 107 0.97 8.72 0.62
N LEU A 108 0.30 8.03 1.54
CA LEU A 108 -1.14 8.14 1.75
C LEU A 108 -1.34 8.62 3.19
N LYS A 109 -2.06 9.72 3.36
CA LYS A 109 -2.24 10.30 4.68
C LYS A 109 -3.23 9.50 5.50
N GLY A 110 -2.87 9.23 6.75
CA GLY A 110 -3.77 8.55 7.67
C GLY A 110 -3.40 8.90 9.10
N VAL A 111 -4.28 8.55 10.03
CA VAL A 111 -4.12 8.88 11.44
C VAL A 111 -4.50 7.67 12.28
N LEU A 112 -3.68 7.35 13.25
CA LEU A 112 -3.99 6.28 14.19
C LEU A 112 -4.88 6.83 15.30
N LYS A 113 -6.03 6.20 15.51
CA LYS A 113 -6.96 6.55 16.58
C LYS A 113 -7.30 5.26 17.33
N GLY A 114 -6.69 5.11 18.52
CA GLY A 114 -6.85 3.87 19.26
C GLY A 114 -6.30 2.71 18.48
N ASN A 115 -7.14 1.71 18.23
CA ASN A 115 -6.74 0.52 17.47
C ASN A 115 -7.01 0.65 15.98
N LYS A 116 -7.47 1.81 15.53
CA LYS A 116 -7.87 1.95 14.13
C LYS A 116 -7.04 3.00 13.44
N TYR A 117 -6.63 2.67 12.23
CA TYR A 117 -5.95 3.60 11.36
C TYR A 117 -6.99 4.18 10.42
N VAL A 118 -7.15 5.49 10.45
CA VAL A 118 -8.25 6.16 9.77
C VAL A 118 -7.71 6.93 8.59
N ILE A 119 -8.25 6.66 7.41
CA ILE A 119 -7.87 7.34 6.19
C ILE A 119 -9.10 8.01 5.63
N ALA A 120 -9.04 9.32 5.46
CA ALA A 120 -10.18 10.08 4.97
C ALA A 120 -10.33 9.91 3.46
N ARG A 121 -11.57 10.05 2.98
CA ARG A 121 -11.84 9.99 1.55
C ARG A 121 -10.94 10.94 0.77
N GLU A 122 -10.75 12.14 1.30
CA GLU A 122 -9.94 13.15 0.62
C GLU A 122 -8.51 12.70 0.39
N ALA A 123 -7.97 11.91 1.33
CA ALA A 123 -6.62 11.40 1.16
C ALA A 123 -6.54 10.41 -0.01
N PHE A 124 -7.57 9.57 -0.17
CA PHE A 124 -7.62 8.67 -1.31
C PHE A 124 -7.76 9.45 -2.63
N LEU A 125 -8.57 10.52 -2.62
CA LEU A 125 -8.78 11.29 -3.83
C LEU A 125 -7.50 11.91 -4.34
N GLU A 126 -6.59 12.26 -3.46
CA GLU A 126 -5.30 12.83 -3.86
C GLU A 126 -4.48 11.88 -4.72
N GLY A 127 -4.74 10.58 -4.62
CA GLY A 127 -3.98 9.60 -5.37
C GLY A 127 -4.78 8.85 -6.42
N MET A 128 -6.02 9.23 -6.66
CA MET A 128 -6.85 8.51 -7.61
C MET A 128 -6.26 8.47 -9.01
N GLN A 129 -5.53 9.53 -9.37
CA GLN A 129 -4.94 9.61 -10.70
C GLN A 129 -3.89 8.53 -10.97
N PHE A 130 -3.42 7.85 -9.93
CA PHE A 130 -2.39 6.84 -10.10
C PHE A 130 -2.97 5.44 -10.37
N PHE A 131 -4.28 5.33 -10.47
CA PHE A 131 -4.95 4.01 -10.63
C PHE A 131 -5.90 3.93 -11.82
#